data_d1e15f4ee5767e06cf9b14185897693f
#
_entry.id   d1e15f4ee5767e06cf9b14185897693f
#
_cell.length_a   1.000
_cell.length_b   1.000
_cell.length_c   1.000
_cell.angle_alpha   90.00
_cell.angle_beta   90.00
_cell.angle_gamma   90.00
#
_symmetry.space_group_name_H-M   'P 1'
#
loop_
_entity.id
_entity.type
_entity.pdbx_description
1 polymer ?
#
loop_
_entity_poly.entity_id
_entity_poly.type
_entity_poly.pdbx_seq_one_letter_code
_entity_poly.pdbx_strand_id
1 'polypeptide(L)'
;MITKRALLFLTMAFAIASCNINKDLMFKTPIGYDYDVPPEVIDLEYKIQPFDLLNFRLYSNDGFLLIDLTSGSGAVGGGQQNQMMMRNMQNIIRYRVEVTGDVKLPTIGLTKLAGMTVRDAEFYLEDLYSEYYVRPYAMLEITNNRVIVMPGSGGDARVITLTNNNMTVTEALAQAGGVAKRGNASKIKLIRNSPEGRKVYLINLAKIDGVADGDIIVQANDIIYVEPVPQYVAEALRDVTPLVGLLTTFLVLINIVR
;
A
#
# COMPACT_ATOMS: atom_id res chain seq x y z
N MET A 1 -9.14 19.47 60.05
CA MET A 1 -10.05 19.46 58.87
C MET A 1 -9.38 19.98 57.58
N ILE A 2 -8.46 20.89 57.66
CA ILE A 2 -7.73 21.47 56.49
C ILE A 2 -6.87 20.43 55.76
N THR A 3 -6.25 19.50 56.46
CA THR A 3 -5.36 18.48 55.92
C THR A 3 -6.07 17.45 54.98
N LYS A 4 -7.31 17.09 55.29
CA LYS A 4 -8.09 16.13 54.41
C LYS A 4 -8.52 16.79 53.10
N ARG A 5 -8.86 18.08 53.09
CA ARG A 5 -9.19 18.86 51.89
C ARG A 5 -7.97 19.13 51.03
N ALA A 6 -6.83 19.44 51.66
CA ALA A 6 -5.57 19.65 50.94
C ALA A 6 -5.08 18.37 50.26
N LEU A 7 -5.23 17.19 50.90
CA LEU A 7 -4.88 15.89 50.33
C LEU A 7 -5.75 15.58 49.14
N LEU A 8 -7.06 15.89 49.20
CA LEU A 8 -8.01 15.68 48.11
C LEU A 8 -7.69 16.56 46.89
N PHE A 9 -7.30 17.84 47.14
CA PHE A 9 -6.86 18.74 46.08
C PHE A 9 -5.54 18.30 45.42
N LEU A 10 -4.60 17.79 46.23
CA LEU A 10 -3.31 17.30 45.73
C LEU A 10 -3.47 16.08 44.87
N THR A 11 -4.33 15.11 45.26
CA THR A 11 -4.62 13.91 44.44
C THR A 11 -5.37 14.26 43.18
N MET A 12 -6.29 15.23 43.21
CA MET A 12 -7.01 15.71 42.03
C MET A 12 -6.09 16.45 41.07
N ALA A 13 -5.14 17.25 41.56
CA ALA A 13 -4.12 17.95 40.75
C ALA A 13 -3.16 16.95 40.07
N PHE A 14 -2.78 15.85 40.73
CA PHE A 14 -1.92 14.83 40.19
C PHE A 14 -2.63 14.00 39.10
N ALA A 15 -3.95 13.77 39.19
CA ALA A 15 -4.74 13.07 38.20
C ALA A 15 -4.88 13.86 36.87
N ILE A 16 -4.82 15.19 36.93
CA ILE A 16 -4.92 16.05 35.73
C ILE A 16 -3.57 16.16 34.99
N ALA A 17 -2.44 15.96 35.69
CA ALA A 17 -1.10 16.07 35.10
C ALA A 17 -0.65 14.81 34.34
N SER A 18 -1.34 13.68 34.46
CA SER A 18 -0.91 12.38 33.91
C SER A 18 -1.43 12.05 32.51
N CYS A 19 -2.22 12.92 31.87
CA CYS A 19 -2.70 12.66 30.51
C CYS A 19 -1.62 12.98 29.48
N ASN A 20 -0.71 12.06 29.25
CA ASN A 20 0.16 12.08 28.07
C ASN A 20 -0.61 11.47 26.89
N ILE A 21 -1.47 12.28 26.26
CA ILE A 21 -2.24 11.89 25.07
C ILE A 21 -1.24 11.76 23.92
N ASN A 22 -1.12 10.56 23.36
CA ASN A 22 -0.31 10.34 22.17
C ASN A 22 -0.86 11.19 21.02
N LYS A 23 -0.17 12.31 20.75
CA LYS A 23 -0.54 13.28 19.71
C LYS A 23 0.14 12.98 18.37
N ASP A 24 1.09 12.05 18.36
CA ASP A 24 1.91 11.73 17.20
C ASP A 24 1.28 10.60 16.40
N LEU A 25 0.37 10.98 15.51
CA LEU A 25 -0.23 10.06 14.53
C LEU A 25 0.66 10.00 13.28
N MET A 26 0.82 8.81 12.70
CA MET A 26 1.46 8.66 11.39
C MET A 26 0.73 9.50 10.35
N PHE A 27 1.47 10.09 9.42
CA PHE A 27 0.93 10.87 8.28
C PHE A 27 -0.09 11.95 8.69
N LYS A 28 0.06 12.50 9.88
CA LYS A 28 -0.76 13.62 10.34
C LYS A 28 -0.53 14.83 9.45
N THR A 29 -1.59 15.37 8.89
CA THR A 29 -1.54 16.62 8.15
C THR A 29 -1.78 17.82 9.07
N PRO A 30 -1.12 18.97 8.83
CA PRO A 30 -1.42 20.23 9.53
C PRO A 30 -2.88 20.64 9.35
N ILE A 31 -3.37 21.49 10.26
CA ILE A 31 -4.69 22.13 10.11
C ILE A 31 -4.62 23.06 8.90
N GLY A 32 -5.55 22.92 7.96
CA GLY A 32 -5.57 23.70 6.72
C GLY A 32 -4.64 23.18 5.63
N TYR A 33 -4.18 21.92 5.74
CA TYR A 33 -3.45 21.27 4.65
C TYR A 33 -4.28 21.27 3.38
N ASP A 34 -3.70 21.77 2.29
CA ASP A 34 -4.34 21.79 0.98
C ASP A 34 -4.16 20.42 0.32
N TYR A 35 -5.28 19.69 0.17
CA TYR A 35 -5.25 18.38 -0.44
C TYR A 35 -5.36 18.51 -1.95
N ASP A 36 -4.63 17.65 -2.67
CA ASP A 36 -4.74 17.57 -4.11
C ASP A 36 -6.16 17.12 -4.51
N VAL A 37 -6.66 17.69 -5.61
CA VAL A 37 -7.95 17.29 -6.19
C VAL A 37 -7.73 15.98 -6.94
N PRO A 38 -8.55 14.94 -6.69
CA PRO A 38 -8.50 13.72 -7.46
C PRO A 38 -8.74 14.02 -8.95
N PRO A 39 -8.01 13.38 -9.86
CA PRO A 39 -8.24 13.56 -11.29
C PRO A 39 -9.64 13.05 -11.66
N GLU A 40 -10.41 13.86 -12.39
CA GLU A 40 -11.76 13.49 -12.87
C GLU A 40 -11.74 12.33 -13.88
N VAL A 41 -10.63 12.14 -14.55
CA VAL A 41 -10.45 11.09 -15.58
C VAL A 41 -9.26 10.22 -15.21
N ILE A 42 -9.52 8.94 -15.25
CA ILE A 42 -8.69 7.81 -14.89
C ILE A 42 -7.64 7.53 -15.99
N ASP A 43 -6.94 8.52 -16.46
CA ASP A 43 -5.93 8.34 -17.50
C ASP A 43 -4.53 8.71 -17.01
N LEU A 44 -4.17 8.20 -15.84
CA LEU A 44 -2.78 8.14 -15.42
C LEU A 44 -2.29 6.71 -15.64
N GLU A 45 -2.07 6.34 -16.90
CA GLU A 45 -1.36 5.10 -17.22
C GLU A 45 -0.04 5.08 -16.45
N TYR A 46 0.16 4.00 -15.72
CA TYR A 46 1.40 3.81 -14.98
C TYR A 46 2.58 3.81 -15.94
N LYS A 47 3.59 4.61 -15.66
CA LYS A 47 4.84 4.62 -16.41
C LYS A 47 5.87 3.77 -15.69
N ILE A 48 6.57 2.95 -16.45
CA ILE A 48 7.65 2.09 -15.96
C ILE A 48 8.67 2.94 -15.19
N GLN A 49 9.00 2.50 -13.98
CA GLN A 49 9.93 3.19 -13.08
C GLN A 49 11.17 2.34 -12.79
N PRO A 50 12.29 2.95 -12.39
CA PRO A 50 13.41 2.22 -11.83
C PRO A 50 12.97 1.28 -10.70
N PHE A 51 13.58 0.09 -10.64
CA PHE A 51 13.28 -1.02 -9.74
C PHE A 51 11.99 -1.80 -10.02
N ASP A 52 11.25 -1.49 -11.08
CA ASP A 52 10.18 -2.36 -11.53
C ASP A 52 10.73 -3.70 -11.97
N LEU A 53 9.93 -4.74 -11.75
CA LEU A 53 10.19 -6.10 -12.19
C LEU A 53 9.24 -6.43 -13.34
N LEU A 54 9.81 -6.60 -14.51
CA LEU A 54 9.08 -6.84 -15.74
C LEU A 54 9.09 -8.34 -16.07
N ASN A 55 7.93 -8.85 -16.42
CA ASN A 55 7.78 -10.13 -17.08
C ASN A 55 7.64 -9.83 -18.59
N PHE A 56 8.67 -10.18 -19.34
CA PHE A 56 8.73 -9.95 -20.80
C PHE A 56 8.63 -11.26 -21.53
N ARG A 57 7.78 -11.30 -22.55
CA ARG A 57 7.61 -12.42 -23.46
C ARG A 57 7.56 -11.92 -24.90
N LEU A 58 8.24 -12.63 -25.77
CA LEU A 58 8.24 -12.31 -27.20
C LEU A 58 7.68 -13.48 -27.98
N TYR A 59 6.67 -13.22 -28.78
CA TYR A 59 5.99 -14.20 -29.64
C TYR A 59 6.14 -13.81 -31.11
N SER A 60 6.05 -14.80 -32.01
CA SER A 60 5.72 -14.51 -33.39
C SER A 60 4.25 -14.09 -33.48
N ASN A 61 3.88 -13.39 -34.56
CA ASN A 61 2.48 -13.03 -34.79
C ASN A 61 1.54 -14.25 -34.91
N ASP A 62 2.10 -15.44 -35.16
CA ASP A 62 1.38 -16.70 -35.20
C ASP A 62 1.28 -17.38 -33.80
N GLY A 63 1.72 -16.71 -32.74
CA GLY A 63 1.60 -17.16 -31.35
C GLY A 63 2.71 -18.09 -30.84
N PHE A 64 3.76 -18.33 -31.61
CA PHE A 64 4.90 -19.12 -31.16
C PHE A 64 5.84 -18.25 -30.29
N LEU A 65 6.25 -18.79 -29.13
CA LEU A 65 7.22 -18.13 -28.25
C LEU A 65 8.59 -18.09 -28.93
N LEU A 66 9.11 -16.88 -29.21
CA LEU A 66 10.37 -16.68 -29.93
C LEU A 66 11.58 -16.71 -28.98
N ILE A 67 11.43 -16.18 -27.76
CA ILE A 67 12.46 -16.19 -26.75
C ILE A 67 12.01 -17.09 -25.59
N ASP A 68 12.53 -18.31 -25.59
CA ASP A 68 12.29 -19.27 -24.51
C ASP A 68 13.60 -19.54 -23.78
N LEU A 69 13.80 -18.89 -22.64
CA LEU A 69 14.95 -19.09 -21.78
C LEU A 69 14.89 -20.41 -20.97
N THR A 70 13.77 -21.13 -21.08
CA THR A 70 13.56 -22.40 -20.35
C THR A 70 13.84 -23.62 -21.18
N SER A 71 13.88 -23.49 -22.51
CA SER A 71 14.10 -24.63 -23.43
C SER A 71 15.48 -25.27 -23.32
N GLY A 72 16.46 -24.59 -22.71
CA GLY A 72 17.82 -25.12 -22.46
C GLY A 72 17.95 -26.05 -21.26
N SER A 73 16.96 -26.17 -20.41
CA SER A 73 16.99 -27.05 -19.22
C SER A 73 16.42 -28.43 -19.50
N GLY A 74 16.91 -29.08 -20.57
CA GLY A 74 16.88 -30.52 -20.79
C GLY A 74 15.60 -31.28 -20.40
N ALA A 75 14.44 -30.88 -20.91
CA ALA A 75 13.24 -31.70 -20.76
C ALA A 75 13.23 -32.87 -21.75
N VAL A 76 14.08 -33.86 -21.50
CA VAL A 76 13.95 -35.19 -22.07
C VAL A 76 13.05 -36.00 -21.14
N GLY A 77 11.78 -36.08 -21.46
CA GLY A 77 10.83 -36.91 -20.74
C GLY A 77 9.42 -36.31 -20.71
N GLY A 78 8.57 -36.70 -21.63
CA GLY A 78 7.20 -36.24 -21.76
C GLY A 78 6.29 -36.76 -20.65
N GLY A 79 6.11 -36.00 -19.60
CA GLY A 79 5.08 -36.22 -18.59
C GLY A 79 4.31 -34.92 -18.30
N GLN A 80 3.02 -35.01 -18.04
CA GLN A 80 2.13 -33.89 -17.69
C GLN A 80 2.69 -33.01 -16.53
N GLN A 81 3.46 -33.63 -15.67
CA GLN A 81 4.11 -32.98 -14.52
C GLN A 81 5.21 -31.99 -14.95
N ASN A 82 5.91 -32.29 -16.05
CA ASN A 82 6.96 -31.43 -16.62
C ASN A 82 6.37 -30.20 -17.32
N GLN A 83 5.19 -30.30 -17.92
CA GLN A 83 4.50 -29.15 -18.54
C GLN A 83 4.03 -28.13 -17.49
N MET A 84 3.57 -28.59 -16.32
CA MET A 84 3.20 -27.71 -15.22
C MET A 84 4.42 -26.99 -14.63
N MET A 85 5.54 -27.69 -14.52
CA MET A 85 6.79 -27.13 -14.02
C MET A 85 7.40 -26.12 -15.01
N MET A 86 7.29 -26.37 -16.31
CA MET A 86 7.71 -25.42 -17.36
C MET A 86 6.86 -24.15 -17.37
N ARG A 87 5.52 -24.27 -17.25
CA ARG A 87 4.63 -23.10 -17.14
C ARG A 87 4.97 -22.24 -15.91
N ASN A 88 5.29 -22.87 -14.78
CA ASN A 88 5.71 -22.16 -13.59
C ASN A 88 7.08 -21.49 -13.77
N MET A 89 8.02 -22.08 -14.48
CA MET A 89 9.34 -21.48 -14.75
C MET A 89 9.24 -20.27 -15.70
N GLN A 90 8.37 -20.26 -16.67
CA GLN A 90 8.15 -19.11 -17.56
C GLN A 90 7.66 -17.87 -16.80
N ASN A 91 6.97 -18.05 -15.68
CA ASN A 91 6.53 -16.95 -14.81
C ASN A 91 7.62 -16.45 -13.82
N ILE A 92 8.78 -17.12 -13.77
CA ILE A 92 9.83 -16.81 -12.78
C ILE A 92 10.86 -15.83 -13.34
N ILE A 93 11.03 -15.76 -14.67
CA ILE A 93 12.02 -14.87 -15.27
C ILE A 93 11.51 -13.44 -15.22
N ARG A 94 12.17 -12.63 -14.41
CA ARG A 94 11.85 -11.21 -14.24
C ARG A 94 13.06 -10.37 -14.59
N TYR A 95 12.79 -9.34 -15.38
CA TYR A 95 13.80 -8.36 -15.78
C TYR A 95 13.64 -7.11 -14.92
N ARG A 96 14.71 -6.74 -14.23
CA ARG A 96 14.68 -5.55 -13.38
C ARG A 96 15.01 -4.31 -14.18
N VAL A 97 14.23 -3.25 -13.98
CA VAL A 97 14.56 -1.91 -14.45
C VAL A 97 15.67 -1.35 -13.55
N GLU A 98 16.82 -1.03 -14.13
CA GLU A 98 17.96 -0.46 -13.42
C GLU A 98 17.67 1.00 -12.98
N VAL A 99 18.54 1.56 -12.12
CA VAL A 99 18.41 2.95 -11.65
C VAL A 99 18.48 3.96 -12.80
N THR A 100 19.21 3.62 -13.86
CA THR A 100 19.32 4.40 -15.10
C THR A 100 18.04 4.40 -15.93
N GLY A 101 17.11 3.50 -15.62
CA GLY A 101 15.88 3.26 -16.36
C GLY A 101 16.03 2.25 -17.50
N ASP A 102 17.20 1.59 -17.59
CA ASP A 102 17.49 0.58 -18.60
C ASP A 102 17.10 -0.82 -18.09
N VAL A 103 16.74 -1.69 -19.02
CA VAL A 103 16.45 -3.11 -18.78
C VAL A 103 17.34 -3.94 -19.71
N LYS A 104 17.97 -4.97 -19.15
CA LYS A 104 18.74 -5.92 -19.96
C LYS A 104 17.82 -7.02 -20.47
N LEU A 105 17.53 -6.98 -21.77
CA LEU A 105 16.68 -7.96 -22.45
C LEU A 105 17.51 -8.89 -23.35
N PRO A 106 17.05 -10.13 -23.58
CA PRO A 106 17.69 -11.04 -24.53
C PRO A 106 17.79 -10.42 -25.92
N THR A 107 18.78 -10.80 -26.69
CA THR A 107 19.05 -10.38 -28.07
C THR A 107 19.43 -8.89 -28.21
N ILE A 108 18.60 -7.95 -27.72
CA ILE A 108 18.80 -6.50 -27.89
C ILE A 108 19.68 -5.85 -26.80
N GLY A 109 19.95 -6.55 -25.69
CA GLY A 109 20.82 -6.04 -24.61
C GLY A 109 20.13 -4.99 -23.72
N LEU A 110 20.87 -3.90 -23.39
CA LEU A 110 20.38 -2.81 -22.54
C LEU A 110 19.47 -1.88 -23.34
N THR A 111 18.24 -1.69 -22.86
CA THR A 111 17.20 -0.92 -23.54
C THR A 111 16.48 -0.05 -22.50
N LYS A 112 16.30 1.24 -22.80
CA LYS A 112 15.65 2.18 -21.90
C LYS A 112 14.13 2.06 -22.01
N LEU A 113 13.48 1.67 -20.91
CA LEU A 113 12.02 1.53 -20.84
C LEU A 113 11.39 2.45 -19.79
N ALA A 114 12.17 2.98 -18.84
CA ALA A 114 11.61 3.88 -17.82
C ALA A 114 11.03 5.17 -18.45
N GLY A 115 9.86 5.56 -17.96
CA GLY A 115 9.09 6.70 -18.43
C GLY A 115 8.08 6.38 -19.53
N MET A 116 8.13 5.20 -20.13
CA MET A 116 7.14 4.69 -21.08
C MET A 116 5.96 4.03 -20.34
N THR A 117 4.78 4.08 -20.93
CA THR A 117 3.70 3.19 -20.50
C THR A 117 4.03 1.74 -20.89
N VAL A 118 3.35 0.77 -20.31
CA VAL A 118 3.55 -0.64 -20.70
C VAL A 118 3.29 -0.83 -22.19
N ARG A 119 2.24 -0.18 -22.71
CA ARG A 119 1.85 -0.26 -24.12
C ARG A 119 2.87 0.39 -25.06
N ASP A 120 3.36 1.57 -24.72
CA ASP A 120 4.40 2.23 -25.52
C ASP A 120 5.68 1.40 -25.53
N ALA A 121 6.02 0.79 -24.38
CA ALA A 121 7.19 -0.09 -24.27
C ALA A 121 7.02 -1.37 -25.11
N GLU A 122 5.83 -1.96 -25.17
CA GLU A 122 5.54 -3.11 -26.03
C GLU A 122 5.77 -2.77 -27.50
N PHE A 123 5.19 -1.69 -28.01
CA PHE A 123 5.40 -1.24 -29.39
C PHE A 123 6.87 -0.92 -29.68
N TYR A 124 7.53 -0.24 -28.75
CA TYR A 124 8.96 0.06 -28.90
C TYR A 124 9.81 -1.20 -28.97
N LEU A 125 9.50 -2.21 -28.16
CA LEU A 125 10.19 -3.49 -28.19
C LEU A 125 9.90 -4.27 -29.46
N GLU A 126 8.65 -4.27 -29.94
CA GLU A 126 8.28 -4.89 -31.23
C GLU A 126 9.10 -4.31 -32.39
N ASP A 127 9.29 -2.98 -32.41
CA ASP A 127 10.12 -2.31 -33.42
C ASP A 127 11.59 -2.75 -33.34
N LEU A 128 12.19 -2.74 -32.15
CA LEU A 128 13.57 -3.19 -31.94
C LEU A 128 13.78 -4.67 -32.30
N TYR A 129 12.84 -5.54 -31.94
CA TYR A 129 12.94 -6.96 -32.25
C TYR A 129 12.61 -7.27 -33.71
N SER A 130 12.00 -6.36 -34.47
CA SER A 130 11.72 -6.52 -35.90
C SER A 130 12.99 -6.68 -36.75
N GLU A 131 14.15 -6.24 -36.25
CA GLU A 131 15.46 -6.46 -36.90
C GLU A 131 15.87 -7.94 -36.87
N TYR A 132 15.39 -8.72 -35.88
CA TYR A 132 15.78 -10.11 -35.64
C TYR A 132 14.68 -11.11 -35.97
N TYR A 133 13.41 -10.71 -35.87
CA TYR A 133 12.26 -11.57 -36.02
C TYR A 133 11.19 -10.96 -36.94
N VAL A 134 10.52 -11.79 -37.70
CA VAL A 134 9.46 -11.35 -38.61
C VAL A 134 8.19 -11.10 -37.82
N ARG A 135 7.70 -9.87 -37.79
CA ARG A 135 6.47 -9.45 -37.10
C ARG A 135 6.40 -9.99 -35.66
N PRO A 136 7.35 -9.59 -34.80
CA PRO A 136 7.32 -10.00 -33.40
C PRO A 136 6.15 -9.36 -32.68
N TYR A 137 5.63 -10.05 -31.65
CA TYR A 137 4.62 -9.56 -30.73
C TYR A 137 5.20 -9.56 -29.33
N ALA A 138 5.35 -8.38 -28.72
CA ALA A 138 5.88 -8.23 -27.38
C ALA A 138 4.75 -8.14 -26.36
N MET A 139 4.89 -8.87 -25.25
CA MET A 139 4.01 -8.78 -24.09
C MET A 139 4.85 -8.41 -22.88
N LEU A 140 4.45 -7.35 -22.21
CA LEU A 140 5.16 -6.80 -21.03
C LEU A 140 4.19 -6.66 -19.86
N GLU A 141 4.57 -7.18 -18.71
CA GLU A 141 3.80 -7.11 -17.47
C GLU A 141 4.69 -6.66 -16.31
N ILE A 142 4.23 -5.72 -15.52
CA ILE A 142 4.92 -5.31 -14.29
C ILE A 142 4.43 -6.20 -13.16
N THR A 143 5.36 -6.95 -12.54
CA THR A 143 5.01 -8.02 -11.58
C THR A 143 5.13 -7.63 -10.12
N ASN A 144 5.73 -6.48 -9.81
CA ASN A 144 5.93 -6.00 -8.45
C ASN A 144 5.00 -4.85 -8.05
N ASN A 145 3.94 -4.63 -8.81
CA ASN A 145 2.94 -3.64 -8.50
C ASN A 145 2.23 -3.98 -7.20
N ARG A 146 2.33 -3.10 -6.22
CA ARG A 146 1.74 -3.28 -4.89
C ARG A 146 1.33 -1.95 -4.30
N VAL A 147 0.33 -1.98 -3.44
CA VAL A 147 -0.10 -0.85 -2.61
C VAL A 147 0.01 -1.22 -1.14
N ILE A 148 0.22 -0.23 -0.29
CA ILE A 148 0.27 -0.40 1.15
C ILE A 148 -1.04 0.12 1.71
N VAL A 149 -1.77 -0.70 2.45
CA VAL A 149 -3.02 -0.31 3.09
C VAL A 149 -2.84 -0.33 4.61
N MET A 150 -3.13 0.80 5.23
CA MET A 150 -3.13 0.98 6.68
C MET A 150 -4.56 1.30 7.11
N PRO A 151 -5.34 0.29 7.55
CA PRO A 151 -6.79 0.40 7.70
C PRO A 151 -7.26 1.17 8.95
N GLY A 152 -6.34 1.75 9.69
CA GLY A 152 -6.61 2.47 10.93
C GLY A 152 -6.27 1.66 12.19
N SER A 153 -6.50 2.24 13.37
CA SER A 153 -6.17 1.58 14.63
C SER A 153 -7.07 0.37 14.89
N GLY A 154 -6.45 -0.74 15.23
CA GLY A 154 -7.11 -2.03 15.48
C GLY A 154 -7.22 -2.92 14.24
N GLY A 155 -6.65 -2.51 13.12
CA GLY A 155 -6.45 -3.33 11.92
C GLY A 155 -4.98 -3.49 11.58
N ASP A 156 -4.67 -4.56 10.85
CA ASP A 156 -3.30 -4.85 10.43
C ASP A 156 -2.98 -4.14 9.12
N ALA A 157 -1.81 -3.51 9.04
CA ALA A 157 -1.30 -2.99 7.79
C ALA A 157 -1.00 -4.15 6.82
N ARG A 158 -1.40 -3.99 5.55
CA ARG A 158 -1.21 -5.01 4.51
C ARG A 158 -0.57 -4.42 3.27
N VAL A 159 0.28 -5.24 2.66
CA VAL A 159 0.79 -4.98 1.31
C VAL A 159 -0.05 -5.81 0.36
N ILE A 160 -0.73 -5.15 -0.57
CA ILE A 160 -1.63 -5.77 -1.55
C ILE A 160 -0.99 -5.72 -2.91
N THR A 161 -0.82 -6.86 -3.55
CA THR A 161 -0.34 -6.94 -4.93
C THR A 161 -1.48 -6.57 -5.87
N LEU A 162 -1.22 -5.67 -6.80
CA LEU A 162 -2.19 -5.30 -7.83
C LEU A 162 -2.27 -6.43 -8.87
N THR A 163 -3.41 -7.10 -8.91
CA THR A 163 -3.68 -8.19 -9.86
C THR A 163 -4.23 -7.69 -11.19
N ASN A 164 -4.70 -6.44 -11.20
CA ASN A 164 -5.18 -5.74 -12.39
C ASN A 164 -4.83 -4.25 -12.28
N ASN A 165 -4.84 -3.56 -13.40
CA ASN A 165 -4.52 -2.13 -13.48
C ASN A 165 -5.71 -1.21 -13.12
N ASN A 166 -6.88 -1.78 -12.83
CA ASN A 166 -8.11 -1.04 -12.56
C ASN A 166 -8.55 -1.15 -11.10
N MET A 167 -7.68 -1.63 -10.21
CA MET A 167 -8.01 -1.76 -8.78
C MET A 167 -8.29 -0.39 -8.19
N THR A 168 -9.43 -0.23 -7.52
CA THR A 168 -9.81 1.01 -6.87
C THR A 168 -9.33 1.08 -5.41
N VAL A 169 -9.36 2.28 -4.82
CA VAL A 169 -9.09 2.45 -3.39
C VAL A 169 -10.04 1.61 -2.54
N THR A 170 -11.33 1.58 -2.92
CA THR A 170 -12.35 0.79 -2.22
C THR A 170 -12.03 -0.72 -2.29
N GLU A 171 -11.62 -1.23 -3.45
CA GLU A 171 -11.23 -2.64 -3.61
C GLU A 171 -9.98 -2.97 -2.80
N ALA A 172 -8.96 -2.11 -2.82
CA ALA A 172 -7.75 -2.29 -2.04
C ALA A 172 -8.03 -2.29 -0.53
N LEU A 173 -8.91 -1.40 -0.06
CA LEU A 173 -9.39 -1.41 1.32
C LEU A 173 -10.14 -2.69 1.65
N ALA A 174 -11.03 -3.17 0.76
CA ALA A 174 -11.78 -4.41 0.96
C ALA A 174 -10.85 -5.62 1.07
N GLN A 175 -9.81 -5.72 0.23
CA GLN A 175 -8.79 -6.78 0.33
C GLN A 175 -7.96 -6.69 1.62
N ALA A 176 -7.80 -5.48 2.17
CA ALA A 176 -7.14 -5.30 3.48
C ALA A 176 -8.05 -5.68 4.67
N GLY A 177 -9.33 -5.97 4.44
CA GLY A 177 -10.32 -6.25 5.48
C GLY A 177 -11.21 -5.05 5.83
N GLY A 178 -11.24 -4.03 4.99
CA GLY A 178 -12.02 -2.82 5.16
C GLY A 178 -11.38 -1.80 6.11
N VAL A 179 -12.15 -0.77 6.46
CA VAL A 179 -11.76 0.20 7.48
C VAL A 179 -11.82 -0.46 8.85
N ALA A 180 -10.73 -0.39 9.60
CA ALA A 180 -10.67 -0.98 10.94
C ALA A 180 -11.70 -0.36 11.89
N LYS A 181 -12.04 -1.08 12.97
CA LYS A 181 -13.07 -0.65 13.96
C LYS A 181 -12.83 0.78 14.50
N ARG A 182 -11.58 1.22 14.56
CA ARG A 182 -11.19 2.56 15.00
C ARG A 182 -10.54 3.38 13.88
N GLY A 183 -10.88 3.05 12.64
CA GLY A 183 -10.52 3.85 11.46
C GLY A 183 -11.56 4.91 11.18
N ASN A 184 -11.13 6.06 10.73
CA ASN A 184 -12.01 7.15 10.35
C ASN A 184 -12.30 7.10 8.84
N ALA A 185 -13.45 6.57 8.45
CA ALA A 185 -13.86 6.47 7.06
C ALA A 185 -14.02 7.84 6.35
N SER A 186 -14.16 8.94 7.10
CA SER A 186 -14.22 10.28 6.52
C SER A 186 -12.84 10.91 6.25
N LYS A 187 -11.75 10.23 6.68
CA LYS A 187 -10.38 10.73 6.58
C LYS A 187 -9.44 9.63 6.11
N ILE A 188 -9.65 9.19 4.89
CA ILE A 188 -8.76 8.26 4.20
C ILE A 188 -7.85 9.07 3.29
N LYS A 189 -6.56 8.85 3.37
CA LYS A 189 -5.54 9.53 2.56
C LYS A 189 -4.94 8.56 1.58
N LEU A 190 -5.04 8.89 0.30
CA LEU A 190 -4.28 8.23 -0.75
C LEU A 190 -3.02 9.05 -0.99
N ILE A 191 -1.87 8.48 -0.69
CA ILE A 191 -0.56 9.12 -0.83
C ILE A 191 0.13 8.50 -2.04
N ARG A 192 0.38 9.31 -3.06
CA ARG A 192 0.96 8.91 -4.33
C ARG A 192 2.28 9.63 -4.59
N ASN A 193 3.30 8.90 -5.00
CA ASN A 193 4.53 9.50 -5.47
C ASN A 193 4.39 9.86 -6.96
N SER A 194 4.65 11.14 -7.29
CA SER A 194 4.66 11.65 -8.66
C SER A 194 6.05 12.20 -8.96
N PRO A 195 6.48 12.29 -10.23
CA PRO A 195 7.71 12.99 -10.61
C PRO A 195 7.78 14.43 -10.12
N GLU A 196 6.63 15.07 -9.97
CA GLU A 196 6.47 16.46 -9.49
C GLU A 196 6.53 16.56 -7.95
N GLY A 197 6.56 15.44 -7.24
CA GLY A 197 6.52 15.35 -5.79
C GLY A 197 5.42 14.43 -5.29
N ARG A 198 5.25 14.42 -3.97
CA ARG A 198 4.24 13.59 -3.32
C ARG A 198 2.88 14.28 -3.32
N LYS A 199 1.85 13.64 -3.86
CA LYS A 199 0.45 14.09 -3.86
C LYS A 199 -0.33 13.35 -2.78
N VAL A 200 -1.22 14.05 -2.09
CA VAL A 200 -2.06 13.48 -1.01
C VAL A 200 -3.52 13.82 -1.29
N TYR A 201 -4.29 12.81 -1.64
CA TYR A 201 -5.74 12.94 -1.87
C TYR A 201 -6.50 12.56 -0.61
N LEU A 202 -7.49 13.36 -0.26
CA LEU A 202 -8.40 13.07 0.86
C LEU A 202 -9.66 12.40 0.30
N ILE A 203 -9.98 11.22 0.83
CA ILE A 203 -11.11 10.39 0.43
C ILE A 203 -12.06 10.27 1.62
N ASN A 204 -13.35 10.51 1.39
CA ASN A 204 -14.38 10.45 2.43
C ASN A 204 -15.42 9.37 2.11
N LEU A 205 -15.21 8.16 2.60
CA LEU A 205 -16.13 7.03 2.43
C LEU A 205 -17.21 6.94 3.53
N ALA A 206 -17.29 7.92 4.43
CA ALA A 206 -18.34 7.95 5.46
C ALA A 206 -19.72 8.37 4.92
N LYS A 207 -19.78 8.95 3.73
CA LYS A 207 -20.98 9.41 3.06
C LYS A 207 -21.16 8.71 1.72
N ILE A 208 -22.41 8.53 1.29
CA ILE A 208 -22.70 7.90 0.00
C ILE A 208 -22.16 8.72 -1.18
N ASP A 209 -22.16 10.04 -1.07
CA ASP A 209 -21.62 10.94 -2.10
C ASP A 209 -20.09 10.78 -2.28
N GLY A 210 -19.40 10.28 -1.26
CA GLY A 210 -17.96 10.02 -1.32
C GLY A 210 -17.58 8.68 -1.95
N VAL A 211 -18.55 7.89 -2.41
CA VAL A 211 -18.24 6.62 -3.10
C VAL A 211 -17.42 6.86 -4.36
N ALA A 212 -17.72 7.95 -5.09
CA ALA A 212 -16.95 8.34 -6.27
C ALA A 212 -15.46 8.62 -5.96
N ASP A 213 -15.14 9.15 -4.77
CA ASP A 213 -13.76 9.34 -4.33
C ASP A 213 -13.05 7.99 -4.11
N GLY A 214 -13.82 6.96 -3.75
CA GLY A 214 -13.32 5.60 -3.56
C GLY A 214 -13.05 4.85 -4.86
N ASP A 215 -13.58 5.32 -5.99
CA ASP A 215 -13.39 4.74 -7.32
C ASP A 215 -12.05 5.15 -7.97
N ILE A 216 -11.25 5.97 -7.27
CA ILE A 216 -9.90 6.32 -7.72
C ILE A 216 -9.08 5.04 -7.88
N ILE A 217 -8.51 4.86 -9.08
CA ILE A 217 -7.62 3.74 -9.38
C ILE A 217 -6.30 3.93 -8.64
N VAL A 218 -5.89 2.90 -7.89
CA VAL A 218 -4.61 2.90 -7.20
C VAL A 218 -3.48 2.59 -8.16
N GLN A 219 -2.31 3.19 -7.90
CA GLN A 219 -1.10 2.94 -8.67
C GLN A 219 -0.06 2.19 -7.82
N ALA A 220 0.93 1.62 -8.49
CA ALA A 220 2.04 0.97 -7.80
C ALA A 220 2.71 1.91 -6.80
N ASN A 221 3.00 1.39 -5.62
CA ASN A 221 3.59 2.10 -4.49
C ASN A 221 2.71 3.19 -3.85
N ASP A 222 1.43 3.25 -4.16
CA ASP A 222 0.48 4.08 -3.42
C ASP A 222 0.36 3.60 -1.96
N ILE A 223 0.11 4.55 -1.05
CA ILE A 223 -0.20 4.25 0.34
C ILE A 223 -1.62 4.73 0.63
N ILE A 224 -2.47 3.80 1.04
CA ILE A 224 -3.83 4.10 1.52
C ILE A 224 -3.77 4.11 3.05
N TYR A 225 -3.94 5.27 3.63
CA TYR A 225 -3.88 5.48 5.07
C TYR A 225 -5.23 5.92 5.62
N VAL A 226 -5.83 5.10 6.46
CA VAL A 226 -7.03 5.46 7.21
C VAL A 226 -6.62 6.10 8.52
N GLU A 227 -7.01 7.36 8.73
CA GLU A 227 -6.70 8.07 9.98
C GLU A 227 -7.40 7.38 11.16
N PRO A 228 -6.68 7.06 12.25
CA PRO A 228 -7.30 6.46 13.41
C PRO A 228 -8.17 7.46 14.17
N VAL A 229 -9.29 7.00 14.73
CA VAL A 229 -10.08 7.80 15.67
C VAL A 229 -9.41 7.77 17.05
N PRO A 230 -9.00 8.91 17.59
CA PRO A 230 -8.38 8.98 18.90
C PRO A 230 -9.36 8.56 20.02
N GLN A 231 -8.90 7.74 20.96
CA GLN A 231 -9.71 7.29 22.12
C GLN A 231 -9.27 7.98 23.41
N TYR A 232 -9.31 9.31 23.44
CA TYR A 232 -8.84 10.08 24.59
C TYR A 232 -9.45 9.62 25.92
N VAL A 233 -10.76 9.31 25.94
CA VAL A 233 -11.46 8.89 27.17
C VAL A 233 -11.05 7.48 27.60
N ALA A 234 -10.93 6.54 26.66
CA ALA A 234 -10.56 5.17 26.98
C ALA A 234 -9.08 5.06 27.44
N GLU A 235 -8.20 5.84 26.86
CA GLU A 235 -6.78 5.92 27.25
C GLU A 235 -6.66 6.55 28.63
N ALA A 236 -7.36 7.67 28.89
CA ALA A 236 -7.37 8.30 30.19
C ALA A 236 -7.95 7.39 31.29
N LEU A 237 -9.04 6.67 30.99
CA LEU A 237 -9.62 5.73 31.98
C LEU A 237 -8.68 4.54 32.24
N ARG A 238 -7.99 4.03 31.23
CA ARG A 238 -7.03 2.93 31.40
C ARG A 238 -5.87 3.33 32.32
N ASP A 239 -5.39 4.57 32.24
CA ASP A 239 -4.29 5.06 33.06
C ASP A 239 -4.73 5.39 34.49
N VAL A 240 -5.98 5.83 34.68
CA VAL A 240 -6.53 6.21 36.00
C VAL A 240 -7.07 5.00 36.78
N THR A 241 -7.59 3.97 36.11
CA THR A 241 -8.20 2.80 36.78
C THR A 241 -7.27 2.11 37.79
N PRO A 242 -5.97 1.86 37.53
CA PRO A 242 -5.05 1.28 38.51
C PRO A 242 -4.86 2.16 39.74
N LEU A 243 -4.82 3.49 39.57
CA LEU A 243 -4.66 4.44 40.66
C LEU A 243 -5.89 4.48 41.56
N VAL A 244 -7.10 4.41 40.97
CA VAL A 244 -8.35 4.30 41.74
C VAL A 244 -8.39 2.99 42.53
N GLY A 245 -7.94 1.89 41.90
CA GLY A 245 -7.82 0.57 42.57
C GLY A 245 -6.89 0.61 43.78
N LEU A 246 -5.72 1.21 43.67
CA LEU A 246 -4.78 1.40 44.79
C LEU A 246 -5.36 2.27 45.89
N LEU A 247 -6.02 3.37 45.55
CA LEU A 247 -6.67 4.25 46.52
C LEU A 247 -7.79 3.55 47.30
N THR A 248 -8.62 2.79 46.61
CA THR A 248 -9.71 2.03 47.26
C THR A 248 -9.15 0.95 48.20
N THR A 249 -8.11 0.22 47.76
CA THR A 249 -7.44 -0.78 48.60
C THR A 249 -6.84 -0.15 49.84
N PHE A 250 -6.19 1.00 49.72
CA PHE A 250 -5.61 1.73 50.84
C PHE A 250 -6.67 2.23 51.82
N LEU A 251 -7.80 2.76 51.32
CA LEU A 251 -8.93 3.17 52.17
C LEU A 251 -9.57 2.00 52.94
N VAL A 252 -9.70 0.83 52.30
CA VAL A 252 -10.20 -0.38 52.96
C VAL A 252 -9.24 -0.82 54.07
N LEU A 253 -7.92 -0.84 53.81
CA LEU A 253 -6.93 -1.18 54.84
C LEU A 253 -6.96 -0.24 56.03
N ILE A 254 -7.10 1.07 55.82
CA ILE A 254 -7.22 2.03 56.91
C ILE A 254 -8.50 1.78 57.74
N ASN A 255 -9.59 1.35 57.11
CA ASN A 255 -10.86 1.10 57.78
C ASN A 255 -10.86 -0.20 58.59
N ILE A 256 -10.04 -1.20 58.20
CA ILE A 256 -9.87 -2.49 58.92
C ILE A 256 -8.94 -2.34 60.13
N VAL A 257 -7.95 -1.43 60.06
CA VAL A 257 -6.96 -1.22 61.14
C VAL A 257 -7.46 -0.23 62.19
N ARG A 258 -8.57 0.45 61.95
CA ARG A 258 -9.21 1.38 62.87
C ARG A 258 -10.38 0.71 63.63
#